data_d4b3995cf820fcdf053ce263be744a66
#
_entry.id   d4b3995cf820fcdf053ce263be744a66
#
_cell.length_a   1.000
_cell.length_b   1.000
_cell.length_c   1.000
_cell.angle_alpha   90.00
_cell.angle_beta   90.00
_cell.angle_gamma   90.00
#
_symmetry.space_group_name_H-M   'P 1'
#
loop_
_entity.id
_entity.type
_entity.pdbx_description
1 polymer ?
#
loop_
_entity_poly.entity_id
_entity_poly.type
_entity_poly.pdbx_seq_one_letter_code
_entity_poly.pdbx_strand_id
1 'polypeptide(L)'
;MKRVSALILALMFLFLASCGTDTAPETTTEQANSASTDLKFDYETVKVPFKSVSSPLLLDGKLVMAVATADRTETDRRYLISYDIGSGKYDNIFESTHELGDIQSIRFDGKWLIWNDCEIYNSARNIYCMNYKTKEITQITKLGNDSAVGEPCISDGVVFWDECFDIGGENTRSRIKAYDCTTKETKTISEGGDKVCAGDGKAAFTVNKGGKTTLGVYDIESGKVTELALGDGSYTLKDCAAGYALYVETKDPSRGDSSQKTWIIDLSDGKTAVADIFPDGAKLFGDYAVSCTATALWFYKRDGGMLSLIDGLRDTNVADASFAGNNTVISVIKNVGSGTSEGLVNETEMHIFDLNKLSV
;
A
#
# COMPACT_ATOMS: atom_id res chain seq x y z
N MET A 1 -30.10 1.46 32.16
CA MET A 1 -29.03 1.56 31.19
C MET A 1 -28.28 2.92 31.29
N LYS A 2 -27.78 3.33 32.45
CA LYS A 2 -27.02 4.62 32.65
C LYS A 2 -25.76 4.42 33.51
N ARG A 3 -25.24 3.19 33.66
CA ARG A 3 -24.06 2.92 34.51
C ARG A 3 -22.88 2.27 33.83
N VAL A 4 -22.93 1.99 32.50
CA VAL A 4 -21.86 1.35 31.77
C VAL A 4 -20.95 2.36 31.07
N SER A 5 -21.43 3.57 30.77
CA SER A 5 -20.65 4.61 30.09
C SER A 5 -19.58 5.32 30.95
N ALA A 6 -19.63 5.19 32.27
CA ALA A 6 -18.68 5.84 33.18
C ALA A 6 -17.41 5.03 33.43
N LEU A 7 -17.42 3.72 33.13
CA LEU A 7 -16.26 2.85 33.38
C LEU A 7 -15.23 2.87 32.25
N ILE A 8 -15.64 3.18 31.03
CA ILE A 8 -14.74 3.24 29.85
C ILE A 8 -13.94 4.55 29.83
N LEU A 9 -14.47 5.63 30.38
CA LEU A 9 -13.75 6.91 30.45
C LEU A 9 -12.66 6.93 31.55
N ALA A 10 -12.80 6.08 32.59
CA ALA A 10 -11.82 6.01 33.68
C ALA A 10 -10.57 5.19 33.35
N LEU A 11 -10.64 4.30 32.34
CA LEU A 11 -9.49 3.50 31.91
C LEU A 11 -8.55 4.24 30.95
N MET A 12 -8.98 5.33 30.32
CA MET A 12 -8.12 6.12 29.43
C MET A 12 -7.20 7.12 30.16
N PHE A 13 -7.41 7.38 31.45
CA PHE A 13 -6.59 8.33 32.21
C PHE A 13 -5.50 7.68 33.10
N LEU A 14 -5.36 6.36 33.10
CA LEU A 14 -4.39 5.65 33.93
C LEU A 14 -3.04 5.33 33.27
N PHE A 15 -2.84 5.76 32.01
CA PHE A 15 -1.58 5.53 31.29
C PHE A 15 -0.62 6.73 31.20
N LEU A 16 -0.87 7.81 31.94
CA LEU A 16 -0.04 9.03 31.85
C LEU A 16 0.77 9.36 33.13
N ALA A 17 1.01 8.40 34.02
CA ALA A 17 1.83 8.65 35.20
C ALA A 17 2.72 7.46 35.52
N SER A 18 3.83 7.30 34.78
CA SER A 18 5.01 6.57 35.24
C SER A 18 6.25 7.08 34.49
N CYS A 19 6.76 8.23 34.92
CA CYS A 19 8.15 8.61 34.71
C CYS A 19 8.96 8.05 35.89
N GLY A 20 9.49 6.86 35.72
CA GLY A 20 10.54 6.33 36.59
C GLY A 20 11.89 6.59 35.92
N THR A 21 12.73 7.37 36.57
CA THR A 21 14.14 7.57 36.21
C THR A 21 14.92 6.31 36.58
N ASP A 22 15.18 5.44 35.63
CA ASP A 22 16.24 4.45 35.70
C ASP A 22 17.28 4.74 34.64
N THR A 23 18.48 5.08 35.12
CA THR A 23 19.69 5.25 34.33
C THR A 23 20.08 3.92 33.70
N ALA A 24 19.80 3.78 32.40
CA ALA A 24 20.31 2.70 31.58
C ALA A 24 21.80 2.97 31.24
N PRO A 25 22.65 1.92 31.17
CA PRO A 25 24.07 2.06 30.83
C PRO A 25 24.19 2.62 29.38
N GLU A 26 25.11 3.58 29.21
CA GLU A 26 25.53 4.12 27.95
C GLU A 26 26.00 3.00 27.01
N THR A 27 25.14 2.63 26.07
CA THR A 27 25.57 1.92 24.87
C THR A 27 26.08 2.99 23.89
N THR A 28 27.39 3.08 23.75
CA THR A 28 28.03 3.86 22.68
C THR A 28 27.55 3.32 21.34
N THR A 29 26.48 3.91 20.83
CA THR A 29 26.11 3.76 19.43
C THR A 29 27.13 4.61 18.66
N GLU A 30 28.04 3.97 17.95
CA GLU A 30 28.82 4.65 16.92
C GLU A 30 27.84 5.41 16.02
N GLN A 31 27.89 6.72 16.11
CA GLN A 31 27.26 7.59 15.12
C GLN A 31 27.93 7.27 13.78
N ALA A 32 27.25 6.47 12.96
CA ALA A 32 27.55 6.41 11.55
C ALA A 32 27.43 7.84 11.02
N ASN A 33 28.57 8.41 10.63
CA ASN A 33 28.64 9.69 9.95
C ASN A 33 27.58 9.72 8.85
N SER A 34 26.62 10.60 9.00
CA SER A 34 25.66 10.95 7.95
C SER A 34 26.42 11.69 6.84
N ALA A 35 27.14 10.97 6.01
CA ALA A 35 27.44 11.45 4.69
C ALA A 35 26.09 11.49 3.97
N SER A 36 25.60 12.68 3.62
CA SER A 36 24.59 12.88 2.59
C SER A 36 25.10 12.11 1.37
N THR A 37 24.57 10.91 1.17
CA THR A 37 24.84 10.17 -0.07
C THR A 37 23.92 10.79 -1.09
N ASP A 38 24.50 11.58 -2.01
CA ASP A 38 23.81 12.00 -3.23
C ASP A 38 23.33 10.71 -3.91
N LEU A 39 22.06 10.68 -4.30
CA LEU A 39 21.49 9.54 -5.05
C LEU A 39 22.34 9.28 -6.29
N LYS A 40 22.56 8.01 -6.62
CA LYS A 40 23.27 7.60 -7.83
C LYS A 40 22.49 7.83 -9.12
N PHE A 41 21.28 8.35 -9.02
CA PHE A 41 20.39 8.61 -10.14
C PHE A 41 19.55 9.86 -9.92
N ASP A 42 19.15 10.47 -11.03
CA ASP A 42 18.34 11.69 -11.02
C ASP A 42 16.85 11.40 -10.84
N TYR A 43 16.13 12.36 -10.33
CA TYR A 43 14.67 12.37 -10.26
C TYR A 43 14.12 13.72 -10.69
N GLU A 44 12.90 13.73 -11.17
CA GLU A 44 12.16 14.93 -11.50
C GLU A 44 11.31 15.35 -10.29
N THR A 45 11.39 16.65 -9.94
CA THR A 45 10.53 17.22 -8.90
C THR A 45 9.33 17.91 -9.55
N VAL A 46 8.13 17.48 -9.15
CA VAL A 46 6.86 18.05 -9.61
C VAL A 46 6.10 18.60 -8.43
N LYS A 47 5.61 19.84 -8.54
CA LYS A 47 4.70 20.45 -7.58
C LYS A 47 3.31 20.57 -8.18
N VAL A 48 2.31 20.13 -7.42
CA VAL A 48 0.91 20.17 -7.84
C VAL A 48 0.09 21.02 -6.87
N PRO A 49 -0.93 21.77 -7.37
CA PRO A 49 -1.69 22.72 -6.57
C PRO A 49 -2.79 22.04 -5.73
N PHE A 50 -2.44 20.97 -5.02
CA PHE A 50 -3.34 20.22 -4.16
C PHE A 50 -2.75 20.07 -2.78
N LYS A 51 -3.60 20.16 -1.76
CA LYS A 51 -3.20 20.08 -0.36
C LYS A 51 -2.65 18.71 0.03
N SER A 52 -3.21 17.64 -0.53
CA SER A 52 -2.79 16.26 -0.29
C SER A 52 -3.02 15.43 -1.53
N VAL A 53 -2.12 14.49 -1.75
CA VAL A 53 -2.14 13.54 -2.86
C VAL A 53 -1.95 12.12 -2.32
N SER A 54 -2.60 11.14 -2.91
CA SER A 54 -2.40 9.72 -2.62
C SER A 54 -2.34 8.90 -3.90
N SER A 55 -1.52 7.86 -3.85
CA SER A 55 -1.39 6.81 -4.88
C SER A 55 -1.20 7.36 -6.30
N PRO A 56 -0.29 8.32 -6.55
CA PRO A 56 -0.10 8.90 -7.87
C PRO A 56 0.45 7.85 -8.85
N LEU A 57 -0.06 7.86 -10.08
CA LEU A 57 0.42 7.05 -11.21
C LEU A 57 0.80 7.99 -12.36
N LEU A 58 1.84 7.65 -13.11
CA LEU A 58 2.19 8.35 -14.35
C LEU A 58 1.68 7.56 -15.56
N LEU A 59 0.60 8.02 -16.17
CA LEU A 59 -0.07 7.37 -17.31
C LEU A 59 -0.14 8.35 -18.49
N ASP A 60 0.43 7.97 -19.62
CA ASP A 60 0.44 8.76 -20.85
C ASP A 60 0.94 10.21 -20.65
N GLY A 61 1.96 10.40 -19.79
CA GLY A 61 2.54 11.70 -19.46
C GLY A 61 1.70 12.56 -18.51
N LYS A 62 0.65 12.02 -17.93
CA LYS A 62 -0.22 12.67 -16.94
C LYS A 62 -0.16 11.95 -15.59
N LEU A 63 -0.29 12.71 -14.53
CA LEU A 63 -0.44 12.16 -13.18
C LEU A 63 -1.91 11.82 -12.93
N VAL A 64 -2.21 10.55 -12.70
CA VAL A 64 -3.51 10.09 -12.21
C VAL A 64 -3.38 9.86 -10.71
N MET A 65 -4.16 10.57 -9.91
CA MET A 65 -3.98 10.60 -8.45
C MET A 65 -5.25 11.02 -7.72
N ALA A 66 -5.38 10.61 -6.47
CA ALA A 66 -6.41 11.13 -5.57
C ALA A 66 -5.92 12.40 -4.89
N VAL A 67 -6.78 13.42 -4.81
CA VAL A 67 -6.41 14.74 -4.28
C VAL A 67 -7.43 15.31 -3.30
N ALA A 68 -6.90 16.06 -2.31
CA ALA A 68 -7.66 16.97 -1.49
C ALA A 68 -7.43 18.41 -1.93
N THR A 69 -8.50 19.20 -1.95
CA THR A 69 -8.45 20.63 -2.25
C THR A 69 -8.14 21.45 -0.99
N ALA A 70 -7.83 22.73 -1.16
CA ALA A 70 -7.40 23.60 -0.06
C ALA A 70 -8.44 23.77 1.07
N ASP A 71 -9.72 23.63 0.77
CA ASP A 71 -10.83 23.72 1.70
C ASP A 71 -11.11 22.42 2.47
N ARG A 72 -10.35 21.36 2.21
CA ARG A 72 -10.54 20.02 2.79
C ARG A 72 -9.40 19.65 3.75
N THR A 73 -9.63 18.59 4.53
CA THR A 73 -8.57 17.99 5.37
C THR A 73 -7.58 17.21 4.51
N GLU A 74 -6.41 16.88 5.05
CA GLU A 74 -5.40 16.07 4.33
C GLU A 74 -5.89 14.66 4.00
N THR A 75 -6.87 14.16 4.73
CA THR A 75 -7.43 12.82 4.56
C THR A 75 -8.70 12.80 3.71
N ASP A 76 -9.20 13.97 3.27
CA ASP A 76 -10.43 14.08 2.48
C ASP A 76 -10.09 14.24 0.98
N ARG A 77 -9.46 13.21 0.39
CA ARG A 77 -9.07 13.17 -1.03
C ARG A 77 -10.22 12.67 -1.89
N ARG A 78 -11.20 13.53 -2.07
CA ARG A 78 -12.47 13.20 -2.75
C ARG A 78 -12.40 13.07 -4.26
N TYR A 79 -11.33 13.57 -4.88
CA TYR A 79 -11.27 13.64 -6.32
C TYR A 79 -10.17 12.74 -6.87
N LEU A 80 -10.53 11.83 -7.77
CA LEU A 80 -9.58 11.14 -8.64
C LEU A 80 -9.46 11.98 -9.92
N ILE A 81 -8.26 12.46 -10.19
CA ILE A 81 -7.99 13.37 -11.30
C ILE A 81 -6.94 12.85 -12.25
N SER A 82 -6.91 13.39 -13.45
CA SER A 82 -5.80 13.28 -14.41
C SER A 82 -5.18 14.65 -14.59
N TYR A 83 -3.96 14.87 -14.10
CA TYR A 83 -3.25 16.14 -14.10
C TYR A 83 -2.15 16.14 -15.18
N ASP A 84 -2.18 17.09 -16.06
CA ASP A 84 -1.18 17.29 -17.11
C ASP A 84 -0.03 18.15 -16.56
N ILE A 85 1.15 17.54 -16.40
CA ILE A 85 2.32 18.18 -15.79
C ILE A 85 2.75 19.41 -16.60
N GLY A 86 2.69 19.33 -17.93
CA GLY A 86 3.19 20.41 -18.82
C GLY A 86 2.29 21.65 -18.85
N SER A 87 0.97 21.47 -18.77
CA SER A 87 0.01 22.58 -18.83
C SER A 87 -0.54 23.03 -17.47
N GLY A 88 -0.33 22.23 -16.41
CA GLY A 88 -0.91 22.47 -15.10
C GLY A 88 -2.44 22.29 -15.04
N LYS A 89 -3.06 21.73 -16.08
CA LYS A 89 -4.51 21.49 -16.14
C LYS A 89 -4.85 20.08 -15.66
N TYR A 90 -6.06 19.91 -15.15
CA TYR A 90 -6.54 18.60 -14.77
C TYR A 90 -8.00 18.37 -15.19
N ASP A 91 -8.30 17.10 -15.38
CA ASP A 91 -9.65 16.60 -15.63
C ASP A 91 -10.09 15.75 -14.44
N ASN A 92 -11.34 15.91 -14.00
CA ASN A 92 -11.91 15.05 -12.97
C ASN A 92 -12.33 13.71 -13.59
N ILE A 93 -11.79 12.60 -13.06
CA ILE A 93 -12.15 11.23 -13.46
C ILE A 93 -13.33 10.74 -12.63
N PHE A 94 -13.27 10.97 -11.31
CA PHE A 94 -14.26 10.48 -10.36
C PHE A 94 -14.29 11.40 -9.13
N GLU A 95 -15.49 11.59 -8.57
CA GLU A 95 -15.70 12.23 -7.29
C GLU A 95 -16.27 11.20 -6.33
N SER A 96 -15.71 11.13 -5.11
CA SER A 96 -16.19 10.24 -4.07
C SER A 96 -17.69 10.36 -3.85
N THR A 97 -18.36 9.22 -3.72
CA THR A 97 -19.78 9.14 -3.39
C THR A 97 -20.08 9.45 -1.93
N HIS A 98 -19.04 9.56 -1.10
CA HIS A 98 -19.13 9.88 0.32
C HIS A 98 -18.87 11.37 0.57
N GLU A 99 -19.58 11.97 1.52
CA GLU A 99 -19.40 13.37 1.89
C GLU A 99 -17.98 13.62 2.46
N LEU A 100 -17.51 12.70 3.29
CA LEU A 100 -16.15 12.67 3.83
C LEU A 100 -15.39 11.50 3.17
N GLY A 101 -15.17 11.63 1.86
CA GLY A 101 -14.59 10.56 1.06
C GLY A 101 -13.08 10.63 0.96
N ASP A 102 -12.43 9.47 0.93
CA ASP A 102 -11.01 9.33 0.71
C ASP A 102 -10.75 8.25 -0.35
N ILE A 103 -10.31 8.66 -1.53
CA ILE A 103 -9.95 7.77 -2.63
C ILE A 103 -8.53 7.27 -2.40
N GLN A 104 -8.36 5.94 -2.42
CA GLN A 104 -7.10 5.27 -2.08
C GLN A 104 -6.83 4.10 -3.04
N SER A 105 -5.62 3.53 -2.91
CA SER A 105 -5.23 2.26 -3.55
C SER A 105 -5.44 2.26 -5.05
N ILE A 106 -5.06 3.37 -5.71
CA ILE A 106 -5.15 3.48 -7.17
C ILE A 106 -4.11 2.53 -7.79
N ARG A 107 -4.55 1.65 -8.72
CA ARG A 107 -3.71 0.71 -9.46
C ARG A 107 -4.11 0.68 -10.93
N PHE A 108 -3.15 0.29 -11.78
CA PHE A 108 -3.35 0.21 -13.22
C PHE A 108 -2.58 -0.98 -13.80
N ASP A 109 -3.21 -1.77 -14.65
CA ASP A 109 -2.62 -2.97 -15.28
C ASP A 109 -2.31 -2.79 -16.80
N GLY A 110 -2.34 -1.56 -17.29
CA GLY A 110 -2.19 -1.25 -18.72
C GLY A 110 -3.51 -1.02 -19.45
N LYS A 111 -4.63 -1.46 -18.93
CA LYS A 111 -5.96 -1.32 -19.52
C LYS A 111 -7.01 -0.81 -18.55
N TRP A 112 -6.97 -1.28 -17.32
CA TRP A 112 -7.96 -1.01 -16.29
C TRP A 112 -7.34 -0.23 -15.14
N LEU A 113 -8.00 0.84 -14.75
CA LEU A 113 -7.70 1.62 -13.55
C LEU A 113 -8.66 1.20 -12.44
N ILE A 114 -8.15 0.91 -11.26
CA ILE A 114 -8.96 0.58 -10.09
C ILE A 114 -8.66 1.52 -8.93
N TRP A 115 -9.61 1.68 -8.04
CA TRP A 115 -9.44 2.44 -6.80
C TRP A 115 -10.46 2.01 -5.74
N ASN A 116 -10.15 2.36 -4.47
CA ASN A 116 -11.11 2.36 -3.38
C ASN A 116 -11.70 3.76 -3.20
N ASP A 117 -13.01 3.82 -3.00
CA ASP A 117 -13.74 4.99 -2.48
C ASP A 117 -14.15 4.68 -1.04
N CYS A 118 -13.53 5.34 -0.07
CA CYS A 118 -13.68 5.10 1.36
C CYS A 118 -14.40 6.27 2.02
N GLU A 119 -15.19 5.99 3.04
CA GLU A 119 -15.65 7.01 3.99
C GLU A 119 -14.68 7.09 5.17
N ILE A 120 -14.18 8.28 5.51
CA ILE A 120 -13.09 8.49 6.48
C ILE A 120 -13.42 7.92 7.87
N TYR A 121 -14.66 8.07 8.32
CA TYR A 121 -15.10 7.65 9.65
C TYR A 121 -15.85 6.31 9.68
N ASN A 122 -15.97 5.66 8.54
CA ASN A 122 -16.69 4.41 8.40
C ASN A 122 -15.81 3.39 7.67
N SER A 123 -15.97 2.12 7.98
CA SER A 123 -15.27 1.05 7.26
C SER A 123 -15.85 0.78 5.87
N ALA A 124 -16.87 1.53 5.46
CA ALA A 124 -17.45 1.40 4.14
C ALA A 124 -16.41 1.76 3.06
N ARG A 125 -16.04 0.77 2.27
CA ARG A 125 -15.13 0.91 1.14
C ARG A 125 -15.77 0.30 -0.09
N ASN A 126 -15.82 1.07 -1.17
CA ASN A 126 -16.31 0.58 -2.44
C ASN A 126 -15.16 0.50 -3.43
N ILE A 127 -15.05 -0.63 -4.12
CA ILE A 127 -14.07 -0.81 -5.19
C ILE A 127 -14.72 -0.42 -6.51
N TYR A 128 -14.00 0.37 -7.28
CA TYR A 128 -14.35 0.77 -8.62
C TYR A 128 -13.30 0.32 -9.63
N CYS A 129 -13.72 0.07 -10.86
CA CYS A 129 -12.81 -0.06 -11.98
C CYS A 129 -13.27 0.83 -13.15
N MET A 130 -12.31 1.30 -13.92
CA MET A 130 -12.54 2.07 -15.14
C MET A 130 -11.73 1.48 -16.29
N ASN A 131 -12.36 1.25 -17.41
CA ASN A 131 -11.62 1.03 -18.64
C ASN A 131 -10.94 2.34 -19.04
N TYR A 132 -9.61 2.39 -19.02
CA TYR A 132 -8.85 3.62 -19.18
C TYR A 132 -9.05 4.25 -20.59
N LYS A 133 -9.32 3.42 -21.62
CA LYS A 133 -9.56 3.88 -23.00
C LYS A 133 -10.97 4.41 -23.19
N THR A 134 -12.00 3.68 -22.73
CA THR A 134 -13.42 4.06 -22.95
C THR A 134 -13.96 4.98 -21.87
N LYS A 135 -13.27 5.11 -20.75
CA LYS A 135 -13.68 5.86 -19.56
C LYS A 135 -14.97 5.34 -18.90
N GLU A 136 -15.39 4.12 -19.24
CA GLU A 136 -16.52 3.45 -18.59
C GLU A 136 -16.11 3.03 -17.17
N ILE A 137 -16.84 3.53 -16.17
CA ILE A 137 -16.64 3.22 -14.75
C ILE A 137 -17.67 2.20 -14.29
N THR A 138 -17.23 1.20 -13.56
CA THR A 138 -18.06 0.17 -12.93
C THR A 138 -17.75 0.10 -11.42
N GLN A 139 -18.80 0.15 -10.60
CA GLN A 139 -18.67 -0.17 -9.18
C GLN A 139 -18.67 -1.69 -9.02
N ILE A 140 -17.58 -2.25 -8.46
CA ILE A 140 -17.39 -3.69 -8.27
C ILE A 140 -18.09 -4.17 -6.99
N THR A 141 -17.89 -3.44 -5.89
CA THR A 141 -18.45 -3.80 -4.59
C THR A 141 -19.50 -2.81 -4.13
N LYS A 142 -20.54 -3.34 -3.47
CA LYS A 142 -21.55 -2.54 -2.77
C LYS A 142 -21.78 -3.21 -1.42
N LEU A 143 -20.97 -2.82 -0.45
CA LEU A 143 -20.95 -3.48 0.85
C LEU A 143 -22.02 -2.94 1.79
N GLY A 144 -22.51 -3.82 2.65
CA GLY A 144 -23.29 -3.46 3.83
C GLY A 144 -22.39 -3.13 5.03
N ASN A 145 -23.01 -2.74 6.15
CA ASN A 145 -22.30 -2.35 7.39
C ASN A 145 -21.63 -3.53 8.12
N ASP A 146 -21.90 -4.76 7.73
CA ASP A 146 -21.39 -6.01 8.30
C ASP A 146 -20.20 -6.59 7.55
N SER A 147 -19.72 -5.87 6.54
CA SER A 147 -18.63 -6.32 5.66
C SER A 147 -17.63 -5.20 5.41
N ALA A 148 -16.36 -5.57 5.29
CA ALA A 148 -15.28 -4.66 4.92
C ALA A 148 -14.41 -5.29 3.84
N VAL A 149 -13.84 -4.46 2.96
CA VAL A 149 -12.84 -4.88 1.97
C VAL A 149 -11.48 -4.29 2.28
N GLY A 150 -10.44 -5.08 2.03
CA GLY A 150 -9.06 -4.60 2.04
C GLY A 150 -8.70 -3.78 0.79
N GLU A 151 -7.41 -3.54 0.63
CA GLU A 151 -6.89 -2.85 -0.54
C GLU A 151 -6.99 -3.72 -1.79
N PRO A 152 -7.64 -3.23 -2.88
CA PRO A 152 -7.70 -3.98 -4.11
C PRO A 152 -6.36 -3.95 -4.84
N CYS A 153 -6.10 -5.04 -5.57
CA CYS A 153 -5.02 -5.13 -6.54
C CYS A 153 -5.57 -5.66 -7.87
N ILE A 154 -4.78 -5.51 -8.94
CA ILE A 154 -5.20 -5.89 -10.28
C ILE A 154 -4.03 -6.51 -11.05
N SER A 155 -4.32 -7.56 -11.83
CA SER A 155 -3.44 -8.11 -12.84
C SER A 155 -4.29 -8.67 -13.98
N ASP A 156 -3.88 -8.43 -15.22
CA ASP A 156 -4.48 -8.97 -16.45
C ASP A 156 -6.01 -8.84 -16.52
N GLY A 157 -6.52 -7.69 -16.07
CA GLY A 157 -7.96 -7.38 -16.08
C GLY A 157 -8.77 -8.08 -14.99
N VAL A 158 -8.11 -8.72 -14.01
CA VAL A 158 -8.77 -9.34 -12.86
C VAL A 158 -8.43 -8.55 -11.60
N VAL A 159 -9.46 -8.02 -10.93
CA VAL A 159 -9.35 -7.29 -9.67
C VAL A 159 -9.52 -8.27 -8.52
N PHE A 160 -8.62 -8.21 -7.53
CA PHE A 160 -8.64 -9.04 -6.34
C PHE A 160 -8.76 -8.19 -5.10
N TRP A 161 -9.45 -8.72 -4.08
CA TRP A 161 -9.52 -8.12 -2.76
C TRP A 161 -9.77 -9.17 -1.70
N ASP A 162 -9.37 -8.89 -0.47
CA ASP A 162 -9.83 -9.61 0.70
C ASP A 162 -11.12 -8.96 1.22
N GLU A 163 -12.06 -9.79 1.61
CA GLU A 163 -13.34 -9.35 2.18
C GLU A 163 -13.55 -10.01 3.55
N CYS A 164 -13.68 -9.18 4.58
CA CYS A 164 -14.14 -9.62 5.89
C CYS A 164 -15.65 -9.45 5.97
N PHE A 165 -16.35 -10.44 6.50
CA PHE A 165 -17.81 -10.43 6.64
C PHE A 165 -18.24 -11.05 7.98
N ASP A 166 -19.51 -10.85 8.35
CA ASP A 166 -20.05 -11.14 9.68
C ASP A 166 -19.31 -10.36 10.79
N ILE A 167 -18.93 -9.10 10.50
CA ILE A 167 -18.20 -8.24 11.44
C ILE A 167 -19.11 -7.91 12.63
N GLY A 168 -18.60 -8.17 13.85
CA GLY A 168 -19.38 -8.02 15.09
C GLY A 168 -20.20 -9.23 15.47
N GLY A 169 -20.24 -10.31 14.65
CA GLY A 169 -20.75 -11.61 14.98
C GLY A 169 -19.76 -12.44 15.83
N GLU A 170 -20.17 -13.64 16.24
CA GLU A 170 -19.31 -14.54 17.05
C GLU A 170 -18.07 -15.02 16.27
N ASN A 171 -18.12 -15.03 14.94
CA ASN A 171 -17.06 -15.55 14.06
C ASN A 171 -16.92 -14.67 12.81
N THR A 172 -16.14 -13.58 12.91
CA THR A 172 -15.72 -12.83 11.73
C THR A 172 -14.96 -13.76 10.77
N ARG A 173 -15.36 -13.78 9.51
CA ARG A 173 -14.77 -14.60 8.46
C ARG A 173 -14.14 -13.72 7.38
N SER A 174 -13.15 -14.27 6.70
CA SER A 174 -12.51 -13.61 5.55
C SER A 174 -12.52 -14.52 4.32
N ARG A 175 -12.45 -13.92 3.15
CA ARG A 175 -12.34 -14.60 1.87
C ARG A 175 -11.62 -13.74 0.84
N ILE A 176 -11.01 -14.39 -0.15
CA ILE A 176 -10.43 -13.71 -1.31
C ILE A 176 -11.44 -13.78 -2.45
N LYS A 177 -11.72 -12.63 -3.02
CA LYS A 177 -12.61 -12.43 -4.16
C LYS A 177 -11.83 -12.01 -5.39
N ALA A 178 -12.36 -12.34 -6.56
CA ALA A 178 -11.87 -11.86 -7.83
C ALA A 178 -13.04 -11.37 -8.69
N TYR A 179 -12.80 -10.30 -9.42
CA TYR A 179 -13.73 -9.75 -10.42
C TYR A 179 -13.01 -9.62 -11.75
N ASP A 180 -13.55 -10.24 -12.78
CA ASP A 180 -13.09 -10.08 -14.15
C ASP A 180 -13.71 -8.85 -14.78
N CYS A 181 -12.89 -7.85 -15.09
CA CYS A 181 -13.36 -6.58 -15.67
C CYS A 181 -13.98 -6.73 -17.07
N THR A 182 -13.69 -7.82 -17.78
CA THR A 182 -14.21 -8.06 -19.13
C THR A 182 -15.57 -8.76 -19.10
N THR A 183 -15.67 -9.84 -18.31
CA THR A 183 -16.93 -10.61 -18.19
C THR A 183 -17.88 -10.02 -17.17
N LYS A 184 -17.39 -9.14 -16.28
CA LYS A 184 -18.11 -8.55 -15.15
C LYS A 184 -18.59 -9.58 -14.12
N GLU A 185 -17.91 -10.72 -14.05
CA GLU A 185 -18.20 -11.81 -13.12
C GLU A 185 -17.34 -11.73 -11.86
N THR A 186 -17.95 -11.99 -10.71
CA THR A 186 -17.29 -12.09 -9.41
C THR A 186 -17.27 -13.52 -8.94
N LYS A 187 -16.12 -13.98 -8.43
CA LYS A 187 -16.00 -15.32 -7.80
C LYS A 187 -15.22 -15.26 -6.50
N THR A 188 -15.47 -16.22 -5.60
CA THR A 188 -14.61 -16.47 -4.44
C THR A 188 -13.48 -17.40 -4.87
N ILE A 189 -12.25 -17.02 -4.58
CA ILE A 189 -11.05 -17.81 -4.89
C ILE A 189 -10.66 -18.66 -3.69
N SER A 190 -10.76 -18.10 -2.48
CA SER A 190 -10.38 -18.79 -1.25
C SER A 190 -11.30 -18.37 -0.11
N GLU A 191 -11.74 -19.32 0.67
CA GLU A 191 -12.35 -19.09 1.97
C GLU A 191 -11.27 -19.08 3.05
N GLY A 192 -11.33 -18.14 3.99
CA GLY A 192 -10.34 -17.99 5.06
C GLY A 192 -9.03 -17.34 4.61
N GLY A 193 -9.00 -16.74 3.41
CA GLY A 193 -7.85 -15.98 2.91
C GLY A 193 -7.86 -14.54 3.42
N ASP A 194 -6.66 -13.97 3.57
CA ASP A 194 -6.44 -12.59 4.01
C ASP A 194 -5.25 -11.99 3.25
N LYS A 195 -5.25 -10.66 3.10
CA LYS A 195 -4.19 -9.91 2.41
C LYS A 195 -3.87 -10.47 1.03
N VAL A 196 -4.31 -9.80 0.01
CA VAL A 196 -4.04 -10.17 -1.38
C VAL A 196 -3.20 -9.13 -2.09
N CYS A 197 -2.27 -9.60 -2.92
CA CYS A 197 -1.57 -8.80 -3.92
C CYS A 197 -1.60 -9.52 -5.28
N ALA A 198 -1.45 -8.77 -6.37
CA ALA A 198 -1.49 -9.33 -7.72
C ALA A 198 -0.48 -8.67 -8.65
N GLY A 199 0.10 -9.48 -9.54
CA GLY A 199 1.01 -9.05 -10.59
C GLY A 199 1.36 -10.22 -11.52
N ASP A 200 1.61 -9.91 -12.79
CA ASP A 200 2.12 -10.84 -13.81
C ASP A 200 1.29 -12.13 -13.93
N GLY A 201 -0.02 -12.00 -14.04
CA GLY A 201 -0.94 -13.14 -14.21
C GLY A 201 -1.23 -13.95 -12.96
N LYS A 202 -0.77 -13.51 -11.77
CA LYS A 202 -0.96 -14.23 -10.51
C LYS A 202 -1.50 -13.32 -9.43
N ALA A 203 -2.21 -13.93 -8.45
CA ALA A 203 -2.51 -13.31 -7.17
C ALA A 203 -2.00 -14.18 -6.04
N ALA A 204 -1.32 -13.56 -5.07
CA ALA A 204 -0.85 -14.20 -3.86
C ALA A 204 -1.63 -13.69 -2.65
N PHE A 205 -1.93 -14.56 -1.70
CA PHE A 205 -2.68 -14.24 -0.48
C PHE A 205 -2.32 -15.20 0.66
N THR A 206 -2.47 -14.75 1.89
CA THR A 206 -2.28 -15.63 3.06
C THR A 206 -3.53 -16.44 3.33
N VAL A 207 -3.36 -17.69 3.74
CA VAL A 207 -4.44 -18.60 4.16
C VAL A 207 -4.11 -19.17 5.53
N ASN A 208 -5.02 -19.00 6.48
CA ASN A 208 -4.87 -19.52 7.83
C ASN A 208 -5.77 -20.75 8.01
N LYS A 209 -5.15 -21.92 8.17
CA LYS A 209 -5.84 -23.20 8.40
C LYS A 209 -5.27 -23.91 9.62
N GLY A 210 -6.09 -24.11 10.64
CA GLY A 210 -5.67 -24.89 11.84
C GLY A 210 -4.44 -24.33 12.56
N GLY A 211 -4.28 -22.99 12.59
CA GLY A 211 -3.15 -22.33 13.22
C GLY A 211 -1.86 -22.30 12.38
N LYS A 212 -1.91 -22.77 11.14
CA LYS A 212 -0.81 -22.65 10.18
C LYS A 212 -1.15 -21.65 9.08
N THR A 213 -0.18 -20.82 8.72
CA THR A 213 -0.28 -19.89 7.60
C THR A 213 0.40 -20.49 6.37
N THR A 214 -0.31 -20.51 5.24
CA THR A 214 0.24 -20.84 3.92
C THR A 214 0.08 -19.66 2.98
N LEU A 215 0.84 -19.63 1.88
CA LEU A 215 0.66 -18.68 0.81
C LEU A 215 -0.15 -19.35 -0.31
N GLY A 216 -1.38 -18.88 -0.52
CA GLY A 216 -2.18 -19.25 -1.69
C GLY A 216 -1.69 -18.46 -2.91
N VAL A 217 -1.49 -19.14 -4.03
CA VAL A 217 -1.15 -18.54 -5.31
C VAL A 217 -2.23 -18.91 -6.31
N TYR A 218 -2.99 -17.94 -6.76
CA TYR A 218 -3.99 -18.09 -7.81
C TYR A 218 -3.37 -17.69 -9.15
N ASP A 219 -3.41 -18.58 -10.11
CA ASP A 219 -2.98 -18.37 -11.49
C ASP A 219 -4.20 -17.98 -12.33
N ILE A 220 -4.16 -16.80 -12.94
CA ILE A 220 -5.30 -16.22 -13.66
C ILE A 220 -5.66 -17.03 -14.89
N GLU A 221 -4.66 -17.50 -15.66
CA GLU A 221 -4.86 -18.22 -16.90
C GLU A 221 -5.50 -19.60 -16.66
N SER A 222 -4.97 -20.36 -15.73
CA SER A 222 -5.48 -21.70 -15.43
C SER A 222 -6.68 -21.71 -14.48
N GLY A 223 -6.93 -20.63 -13.73
CA GLY A 223 -7.97 -20.53 -12.71
C GLY A 223 -7.71 -21.39 -11.48
N LYS A 224 -6.48 -21.85 -11.27
CA LYS A 224 -6.13 -22.77 -10.18
C LYS A 224 -5.45 -22.05 -9.01
N VAL A 225 -5.69 -22.55 -7.80
CA VAL A 225 -4.96 -22.15 -6.60
C VAL A 225 -3.96 -23.24 -6.24
N THR A 226 -2.71 -22.84 -6.01
CA THR A 226 -1.65 -23.66 -5.42
C THR A 226 -1.32 -23.10 -4.04
N GLU A 227 -1.12 -23.96 -3.04
CA GLU A 227 -0.69 -23.53 -1.71
C GLU A 227 0.80 -23.83 -1.52
N LEU A 228 1.57 -22.79 -1.19
CA LEU A 228 3.00 -22.88 -0.85
C LEU A 228 3.14 -22.86 0.68
N ALA A 229 3.93 -23.77 1.21
CA ALA A 229 4.17 -23.84 2.64
C ALA A 229 5.07 -22.65 3.08
N LEU A 230 4.63 -21.93 4.10
CA LEU A 230 5.46 -21.02 4.87
C LEU A 230 5.91 -21.75 6.16
N GLY A 231 6.91 -21.28 6.87
CA GLY A 231 7.36 -21.89 8.13
C GLY A 231 6.31 -21.80 9.25
N ASP A 232 6.75 -22.10 10.49
CA ASP A 232 5.91 -22.03 11.70
C ASP A 232 5.95 -20.63 12.32
N GLY A 233 5.41 -19.63 11.66
CA GLY A 233 5.40 -18.23 12.09
C GLY A 233 4.09 -17.53 11.80
N SER A 234 4.01 -16.26 12.21
CA SER A 234 2.98 -15.34 11.74
C SER A 234 3.51 -14.61 10.51
N TYR A 235 2.77 -14.62 9.42
CA TYR A 235 3.20 -14.08 8.14
C TYR A 235 2.26 -13.00 7.65
N THR A 236 2.82 -11.88 7.19
CA THR A 236 2.09 -10.79 6.55
C THR A 236 2.61 -10.58 5.14
N LEU A 237 1.74 -10.78 4.16
CA LEU A 237 2.03 -10.49 2.76
C LEU A 237 2.13 -8.97 2.57
N LYS A 238 3.16 -8.52 1.86
CA LYS A 238 3.39 -7.11 1.58
C LYS A 238 3.10 -6.75 0.13
N ASP A 239 3.63 -7.51 -0.82
CA ASP A 239 3.43 -7.24 -2.25
C ASP A 239 3.81 -8.45 -3.11
N CYS A 240 3.39 -8.46 -4.39
CA CYS A 240 3.87 -9.41 -5.37
C CYS A 240 4.03 -8.78 -6.76
N ALA A 241 5.10 -9.12 -7.45
CA ALA A 241 5.36 -8.75 -8.82
C ALA A 241 6.41 -9.67 -9.44
N ALA A 242 6.43 -9.76 -10.77
CA ALA A 242 7.41 -10.50 -11.57
C ALA A 242 7.63 -11.96 -11.11
N GLY A 243 6.53 -12.63 -10.71
CA GLY A 243 6.58 -14.02 -10.26
C GLY A 243 7.06 -14.22 -8.82
N TYR A 244 7.26 -13.16 -8.04
CA TYR A 244 7.70 -13.21 -6.65
C TYR A 244 6.70 -12.56 -5.70
N ALA A 245 6.70 -12.98 -4.43
CA ALA A 245 6.01 -12.28 -3.36
C ALA A 245 6.97 -11.89 -2.23
N LEU A 246 6.70 -10.75 -1.61
CA LEU A 246 7.40 -10.23 -0.46
C LEU A 246 6.52 -10.41 0.78
N TYR A 247 7.05 -11.01 1.84
CA TYR A 247 6.32 -11.19 3.07
C TYR A 247 7.20 -11.00 4.30
N VAL A 248 6.56 -10.66 5.41
CA VAL A 248 7.21 -10.47 6.70
C VAL A 248 6.83 -11.62 7.63
N GLU A 249 7.82 -12.31 8.15
CA GLU A 249 7.70 -13.26 9.24
C GLU A 249 7.84 -12.53 10.57
N THR A 250 6.87 -12.68 11.47
CA THR A 250 6.96 -12.21 12.85
C THR A 250 7.06 -13.43 13.77
N LYS A 251 8.23 -13.66 14.37
CA LYS A 251 8.47 -14.82 15.24
C LYS A 251 7.86 -14.65 16.62
N ASP A 252 7.92 -13.46 17.16
CA ASP A 252 7.41 -13.12 18.48
C ASP A 252 6.67 -11.79 18.44
N PRO A 253 5.33 -11.81 18.32
CA PRO A 253 4.54 -10.57 18.27
C PRO A 253 4.72 -9.67 19.50
N SER A 254 5.13 -10.22 20.64
CA SER A 254 5.36 -9.44 21.85
C SER A 254 6.61 -8.56 21.78
N ARG A 255 7.52 -8.86 20.88
CA ARG A 255 8.76 -8.12 20.65
C ARG A 255 8.66 -7.05 19.56
N GLY A 256 7.51 -6.90 18.94
CA GLY A 256 7.30 -5.94 17.86
C GLY A 256 8.27 -6.14 16.68
N ASP A 257 8.73 -5.06 16.10
CA ASP A 257 9.53 -5.04 14.87
C ASP A 257 10.89 -5.75 15.02
N SER A 258 11.44 -5.85 16.25
CA SER A 258 12.72 -6.52 16.49
C SER A 258 12.70 -8.03 16.22
N SER A 259 11.51 -8.63 16.07
CA SER A 259 11.35 -10.05 15.74
C SER A 259 10.95 -10.28 14.27
N GLN A 260 10.88 -9.23 13.49
CA GLN A 260 10.46 -9.29 12.09
C GLN A 260 11.63 -9.66 11.17
N LYS A 261 11.32 -10.45 10.15
CA LYS A 261 12.23 -10.80 9.07
C LYS A 261 11.49 -10.78 7.75
N THR A 262 12.04 -10.07 6.79
CA THR A 262 11.47 -10.00 5.46
C THR A 262 12.02 -11.13 4.59
N TRP A 263 11.13 -11.72 3.82
CA TRP A 263 11.42 -12.80 2.90
C TRP A 263 10.86 -12.48 1.52
N ILE A 264 11.54 -12.97 0.49
CA ILE A 264 11.04 -13.07 -0.87
C ILE A 264 10.84 -14.55 -1.22
N ILE A 265 9.74 -14.87 -1.88
CA ILE A 265 9.39 -16.22 -2.33
C ILE A 265 9.13 -16.22 -3.83
N ASP A 266 9.68 -17.20 -4.53
CA ASP A 266 9.34 -17.49 -5.91
C ASP A 266 7.97 -18.19 -5.95
N LEU A 267 7.01 -17.61 -6.66
CA LEU A 267 5.64 -18.11 -6.75
C LEU A 267 5.50 -19.35 -7.65
N SER A 268 6.56 -19.72 -8.38
CA SER A 268 6.55 -20.89 -9.27
C SER A 268 6.97 -22.18 -8.56
N ASP A 269 7.95 -22.12 -7.65
CA ASP A 269 8.52 -23.29 -7.01
C ASP A 269 8.58 -23.22 -5.47
N GLY A 270 8.19 -22.06 -4.88
CA GLY A 270 8.16 -21.86 -3.46
C GLY A 270 9.52 -21.67 -2.80
N LYS A 271 10.59 -21.47 -3.57
CA LYS A 271 11.90 -21.17 -2.99
C LYS A 271 11.90 -19.80 -2.33
N THR A 272 12.49 -19.73 -1.15
CA THR A 272 12.54 -18.53 -0.33
C THR A 272 13.98 -18.04 -0.14
N ALA A 273 14.15 -16.72 -0.10
CA ALA A 273 15.39 -16.08 0.30
C ALA A 273 15.08 -14.95 1.30
N VAL A 274 16.06 -14.64 2.14
CA VAL A 274 15.97 -13.48 3.05
C VAL A 274 16.11 -12.21 2.23
N ALA A 275 15.18 -11.29 2.43
CA ALA A 275 15.25 -9.96 1.86
C ALA A 275 15.70 -8.97 2.94
N ASP A 276 16.86 -8.36 2.76
CA ASP A 276 17.36 -7.29 3.65
C ASP A 276 16.75 -5.96 3.21
N ILE A 277 15.46 -5.84 3.45
CA ILE A 277 14.63 -4.67 3.11
C ILE A 277 13.78 -4.27 4.30
N PHE A 278 13.60 -2.97 4.50
CA PHE A 278 12.66 -2.47 5.50
C PHE A 278 11.23 -2.90 5.13
N PRO A 279 10.52 -3.61 6.02
CA PRO A 279 9.22 -4.21 5.68
C PRO A 279 8.10 -3.19 5.47
N ASP A 280 8.21 -2.01 6.10
CA ASP A 280 7.19 -0.98 6.01
C ASP A 280 7.26 -0.26 4.66
N GLY A 281 6.10 -0.14 4.00
CA GLY A 281 6.01 0.45 2.68
C GLY A 281 6.78 -0.28 1.59
N ALA A 282 7.18 -1.55 1.82
CA ALA A 282 7.91 -2.34 0.84
C ALA A 282 7.00 -2.75 -0.33
N LYS A 283 7.49 -2.52 -1.56
CA LYS A 283 6.82 -2.85 -2.82
C LYS A 283 7.79 -3.51 -3.77
N LEU A 284 7.32 -4.55 -4.47
CA LEU A 284 8.04 -5.19 -5.57
C LEU A 284 7.68 -4.56 -6.90
N PHE A 285 8.65 -4.55 -7.80
CA PHE A 285 8.48 -3.85 -9.05
C PHE A 285 9.43 -4.37 -10.15
N GLY A 286 8.96 -5.24 -11.00
CA GLY A 286 9.83 -5.90 -11.98
C GLY A 286 11.08 -6.48 -11.33
N ASP A 287 12.25 -5.99 -11.75
CA ASP A 287 13.55 -6.37 -11.17
C ASP A 287 13.98 -5.50 -9.98
N TYR A 288 13.08 -4.70 -9.44
CA TYR A 288 13.36 -3.78 -8.35
C TYR A 288 12.43 -4.00 -7.16
N ALA A 289 12.84 -3.49 -6.02
CA ALA A 289 11.98 -3.26 -4.88
C ALA A 289 12.24 -1.87 -4.32
N VAL A 290 11.23 -1.30 -3.69
CA VAL A 290 11.32 -0.03 -2.99
C VAL A 290 10.77 -0.20 -1.59
N SER A 291 11.40 0.43 -0.63
CA SER A 291 10.89 0.52 0.74
C SER A 291 10.80 1.98 1.14
N CYS A 292 9.68 2.36 1.72
CA CYS A 292 9.39 3.71 2.15
C CYS A 292 9.23 3.72 3.67
N THR A 293 10.06 4.50 4.35
CA THR A 293 9.88 4.84 5.75
C THR A 293 9.46 6.30 5.88
N ALA A 294 9.07 6.75 7.07
CA ALA A 294 8.69 8.14 7.29
C ALA A 294 9.79 9.18 6.93
N THR A 295 11.06 8.74 6.88
CA THR A 295 12.22 9.62 6.69
C THR A 295 13.12 9.21 5.53
N ALA A 296 12.80 8.13 4.82
CA ALA A 296 13.66 7.65 3.73
C ALA A 296 12.90 6.83 2.70
N LEU A 297 13.42 6.86 1.48
CA LEU A 297 13.02 6.00 0.37
C LEU A 297 14.24 5.20 -0.07
N TRP A 298 14.14 3.87 -0.07
CA TRP A 298 15.23 2.96 -0.38
C TRP A 298 14.93 2.18 -1.65
N PHE A 299 15.92 2.02 -2.50
CA PHE A 299 15.84 1.30 -3.77
C PHE A 299 16.72 0.06 -3.73
N TYR A 300 16.17 -1.06 -4.18
CA TYR A 300 16.83 -2.35 -4.23
C TYR A 300 16.72 -2.93 -5.63
N LYS A 301 17.76 -3.66 -6.07
CA LYS A 301 17.73 -4.48 -7.27
C LYS A 301 17.54 -5.94 -6.88
N ARG A 302 16.68 -6.62 -7.63
CA ARG A 302 16.48 -8.05 -7.49
C ARG A 302 17.38 -8.79 -8.48
N ASP A 303 18.07 -9.80 -7.97
CA ASP A 303 18.82 -10.77 -8.76
C ASP A 303 18.35 -12.16 -8.32
N GLY A 304 17.51 -12.78 -9.16
CA GLY A 304 16.77 -13.98 -8.78
C GLY A 304 15.91 -13.73 -7.53
N GLY A 305 16.11 -14.53 -6.47
CA GLY A 305 15.43 -14.39 -5.19
C GLY A 305 16.11 -13.44 -4.19
N MET A 306 17.17 -12.72 -4.56
CA MET A 306 17.88 -11.83 -3.66
C MET A 306 17.57 -10.37 -3.97
N LEU A 307 17.49 -9.53 -2.91
CA LEU A 307 17.38 -8.09 -3.01
C LEU A 307 18.67 -7.45 -2.48
N SER A 308 19.31 -6.63 -3.31
CA SER A 308 20.50 -5.87 -2.96
C SER A 308 20.22 -4.39 -2.97
N LEU A 309 20.59 -3.68 -1.90
CA LEU A 309 20.43 -2.24 -1.80
C LEU A 309 21.25 -1.56 -2.91
N ILE A 310 20.60 -0.68 -3.67
CA ILE A 310 21.26 0.18 -4.66
C ILE A 310 21.64 1.51 -4.01
N ASP A 311 20.63 2.21 -3.49
CA ASP A 311 20.75 3.53 -2.88
C ASP A 311 19.50 3.93 -2.10
N GLY A 312 19.54 5.09 -1.42
CA GLY A 312 18.40 5.62 -0.68
C GLY A 312 18.42 7.14 -0.61
N LEU A 313 17.23 7.71 -0.72
CA LEU A 313 16.98 9.13 -0.46
C LEU A 313 16.62 9.29 1.02
N ARG A 314 17.49 9.93 1.80
CA ARG A 314 17.32 10.15 3.25
C ARG A 314 16.81 11.56 3.52
N ASP A 315 16.30 11.76 4.74
CA ASP A 315 15.78 13.04 5.24
C ASP A 315 14.61 13.61 4.42
N THR A 316 13.89 12.73 3.74
CA THR A 316 12.67 13.06 3.03
C THR A 316 11.46 12.71 3.87
N ASN A 317 10.54 13.65 4.02
CA ASN A 317 9.25 13.38 4.66
C ASN A 317 8.32 12.68 3.67
N VAL A 318 8.62 11.43 3.32
CA VAL A 318 7.80 10.66 2.38
C VAL A 318 6.47 10.30 3.02
N ALA A 319 5.37 10.74 2.41
CA ALA A 319 4.02 10.41 2.83
C ALA A 319 3.53 9.10 2.19
N ASP A 320 3.90 8.89 0.93
CA ASP A 320 3.46 7.75 0.13
C ASP A 320 4.49 7.49 -0.98
N ALA A 321 4.61 6.23 -1.41
CA ALA A 321 5.37 5.87 -2.59
C ALA A 321 4.54 4.90 -3.42
N SER A 322 4.31 5.25 -4.68
CA SER A 322 3.52 4.46 -5.61
C SER A 322 4.32 4.11 -6.85
N PHE A 323 3.94 3.01 -7.48
CA PHE A 323 4.50 2.54 -8.73
C PHE A 323 3.54 2.92 -9.86
N ALA A 324 4.03 3.74 -10.75
CA ALA A 324 3.35 4.09 -11.97
C ALA A 324 3.94 3.24 -13.07
N GLY A 325 3.44 2.15 -13.47
CA GLY A 325 3.93 1.33 -14.59
C GLY A 325 5.24 1.78 -15.30
N ASN A 326 5.81 1.04 -16.20
CA ASN A 326 6.99 1.42 -16.98
C ASN A 326 8.26 1.80 -16.16
N ASN A 327 8.51 1.09 -15.05
CA ASN A 327 9.67 1.33 -14.19
C ASN A 327 9.75 2.76 -13.61
N THR A 328 8.61 3.36 -13.28
CA THR A 328 8.57 4.67 -12.64
C THR A 328 8.06 4.56 -11.20
N VAL A 329 8.80 5.13 -10.27
CA VAL A 329 8.40 5.28 -8.86
C VAL A 329 8.08 6.74 -8.61
N ILE A 330 6.97 6.99 -7.95
CA ILE A 330 6.60 8.33 -7.51
C ILE A 330 6.52 8.33 -5.98
N SER A 331 7.31 9.20 -5.35
CA SER A 331 7.19 9.45 -3.92
C SER A 331 6.45 10.76 -3.69
N VAL A 332 5.54 10.76 -2.73
CA VAL A 332 4.82 11.95 -2.26
C VAL A 332 5.52 12.46 -1.02
N ILE A 333 5.95 13.71 -1.05
CA ILE A 333 6.64 14.35 0.07
C ILE A 333 5.63 15.03 0.97
N LYS A 334 5.66 14.74 2.26
CA LYS A 334 4.85 15.48 3.25
C LYS A 334 5.30 16.92 3.29
N ASN A 335 4.37 17.84 3.09
CA ASN A 335 4.59 19.22 3.45
C ASN A 335 4.70 19.33 4.98
N VAL A 336 5.94 19.34 5.48
CA VAL A 336 6.20 19.73 6.86
C VAL A 336 6.07 21.25 6.90
N GLY A 337 4.84 21.71 7.14
CA GLY A 337 4.63 23.13 7.40
C GLY A 337 5.51 23.54 8.59
N SER A 338 6.43 24.45 8.37
CA SER A 338 7.08 25.17 9.47
C SER A 338 5.94 25.71 10.35
N GLY A 339 5.89 25.32 11.62
CA GLY A 339 4.77 25.52 12.56
C GLY A 339 4.35 26.95 12.87
N THR A 340 4.20 27.76 11.83
CA THR A 340 3.56 29.07 11.85
C THR A 340 2.20 28.93 11.20
N SER A 341 1.17 29.31 11.90
CA SER A 341 -0.24 29.33 11.49
C SER A 341 -0.55 30.20 10.24
N GLU A 342 0.44 30.69 9.56
CA GLU A 342 0.36 31.53 8.37
C GLU A 342 0.95 30.77 7.17
N GLY A 343 0.10 30.03 6.46
CA GLY A 343 0.45 29.42 5.20
C GLY A 343 0.26 27.90 5.20
N LEU A 344 -0.98 27.46 5.20
CA LEU A 344 -1.30 26.13 4.69
C LEU A 344 -0.75 26.06 3.26
N VAL A 345 0.32 25.30 3.07
CA VAL A 345 0.88 25.05 1.75
C VAL A 345 -0.16 24.27 0.96
N ASN A 346 -0.80 24.91 -0.01
CA ASN A 346 -1.80 24.29 -0.87
C ASN A 346 -1.14 23.52 -2.04
N GLU A 347 0.11 23.10 -1.84
CA GLU A 347 0.89 22.41 -2.86
C GLU A 347 1.47 21.13 -2.28
N THR A 348 1.48 20.07 -3.06
CA THR A 348 2.15 18.81 -2.75
C THR A 348 3.34 18.65 -3.69
N GLU A 349 4.51 18.34 -3.13
CA GLU A 349 5.70 18.00 -3.87
C GLU A 349 5.79 16.49 -4.08
N MET A 350 6.19 16.08 -5.28
CA MET A 350 6.42 14.69 -5.64
C MET A 350 7.76 14.55 -6.33
N HIS A 351 8.45 13.44 -6.07
CA HIS A 351 9.66 13.05 -6.78
C HIS A 351 9.36 11.85 -7.67
N ILE A 352 9.67 11.98 -8.95
CA ILE A 352 9.44 10.96 -9.98
C ILE A 352 10.79 10.38 -10.36
N PHE A 353 10.95 9.07 -10.14
CA PHE A 353 12.17 8.30 -10.40
C PHE A 353 11.93 7.37 -11.58
N ASP A 354 12.81 7.42 -12.57
CA ASP A 354 12.83 6.48 -13.69
C ASP A 354 13.87 5.39 -13.42
N LEU A 355 13.41 4.21 -13.03
CA LEU A 355 14.29 3.09 -12.68
C LEU A 355 15.10 2.56 -13.88
N ASN A 356 14.71 2.87 -15.12
CA ASN A 356 15.51 2.53 -16.30
C ASN A 356 16.81 3.35 -16.39
N LYS A 357 16.88 4.46 -15.70
CA LYS A 357 18.07 5.35 -15.63
C LYS A 357 19.00 5.00 -14.47
N LEU A 358 18.66 3.99 -13.66
CA LEU A 358 19.56 3.49 -12.64
C LEU A 358 20.82 2.92 -13.30
N SER A 359 21.92 3.62 -13.20
CA SER A 359 23.25 3.07 -13.54
C SER A 359 23.70 2.17 -12.37
N VAL A 360 23.65 0.87 -12.58
CA VAL A 360 24.21 -0.14 -11.66
C VAL A 360 25.66 -0.31 -11.93
#